data_b0775b3b49817be86f7d51d2ebc1b239
#
_entry.id   b0775b3b49817be86f7d51d2ebc1b239
#
_cell.length_a   1.000
_cell.length_b   1.000
_cell.length_c   1.000
_cell.angle_alpha   90.00
_cell.angle_beta   90.00
_cell.angle_gamma   90.00
#
_symmetry.space_group_name_H-M   'P 1'
#
loop_
_entity.id
_entity.type
_entity.pdbx_description
1 polymer ?
#
loop_
_entity_poly.entity_id
_entity_poly.type
_entity_poly.pdbx_seq_one_letter_code
_entity_poly.pdbx_strand_id
1 'polypeptide(L)'
;MRFYHGSHEDGLKILSLEKSKDGNIYMTNDYATALMYAGNGFRSWEFHEDGNKLYIVERCEDMVKKLYGGRKCYIYTTEDVEDYEIITQKPTNKKAYIVKHDVKLVEKETIDDAYQKIMELYSQGKIGIRFWKDMPKERQDRLTKSIKEHFNRETMEKERHISEETYNSIVKLFPYLALDEKDK
;
A
#
# COMPACT_ATOMS: atom_id res chain seq x y z
N MET A 1 14.55 -11.59 15.83
CA MET A 1 13.70 -11.93 14.65
C MET A 1 13.97 -10.91 13.56
N ARG A 2 14.09 -11.31 12.30
CA ARG A 2 14.28 -10.39 11.17
C ARG A 2 12.94 -9.97 10.58
N PHE A 3 12.92 -8.74 10.10
CA PHE A 3 11.73 -8.12 9.49
C PHE A 3 12.05 -7.55 8.12
N TYR A 4 10.99 -7.26 7.36
CA TYR A 4 11.06 -6.56 6.09
C TYR A 4 10.64 -5.10 6.24
N HIS A 5 11.28 -4.25 5.45
CA HIS A 5 10.91 -2.85 5.26
C HIS A 5 10.89 -2.54 3.76
N GLY A 6 9.76 -2.09 3.26
CA GLY A 6 9.59 -1.68 1.86
C GLY A 6 9.85 -0.19 1.69
N SER A 7 10.65 0.19 0.68
CA SER A 7 10.97 1.59 0.38
C SER A 7 11.13 1.83 -1.12
N HIS A 8 10.86 3.05 -1.56
CA HIS A 8 11.25 3.54 -2.87
C HIS A 8 12.66 4.16 -2.88
N GLU A 9 13.27 4.35 -1.72
CA GLU A 9 14.62 4.87 -1.58
C GLU A 9 15.65 3.76 -1.69
N ASP A 10 16.68 3.97 -2.54
CA ASP A 10 17.83 3.08 -2.64
C ASP A 10 18.90 3.43 -1.59
N GLY A 11 19.71 2.42 -1.27
CA GLY A 11 20.92 2.61 -0.44
C GLY A 11 20.66 2.83 1.05
N LEU A 12 19.48 2.55 1.56
CA LEU A 12 19.23 2.58 2.99
C LEU A 12 20.12 1.56 3.71
N LYS A 13 20.80 1.98 4.77
CA LYS A 13 21.62 1.13 5.64
C LYS A 13 21.02 1.00 7.04
N ILE A 14 20.17 1.95 7.40
CA ILE A 14 19.54 2.05 8.71
C ILE A 14 18.14 2.65 8.54
N LEU A 15 17.18 2.16 9.30
CA LEU A 15 15.91 2.82 9.52
C LEU A 15 16.11 3.75 10.72
N SER A 16 16.13 5.05 10.46
CA SER A 16 16.40 6.04 11.50
C SER A 16 15.12 6.54 12.13
N LEU A 17 15.08 6.53 13.45
CA LEU A 17 13.98 7.07 14.24
C LEU A 17 13.81 8.57 14.03
N GLU A 18 14.90 9.30 13.78
CA GLU A 18 14.89 10.74 13.48
C GLU A 18 14.07 11.08 12.24
N LYS A 19 14.03 10.16 11.25
CA LYS A 19 13.25 10.31 10.02
C LYS A 19 11.79 9.85 10.15
N SER A 20 11.44 9.27 11.30
CA SER A 20 10.06 8.85 11.57
C SER A 20 9.18 10.05 11.89
N LYS A 21 7.94 10.04 11.35
CA LYS A 21 6.98 11.11 11.57
C LYS A 21 6.31 11.07 12.95
N ASP A 22 6.28 9.91 13.59
CA ASP A 22 5.55 9.64 14.83
C ASP A 22 6.40 8.96 15.91
N GLY A 23 7.73 8.94 15.72
CA GLY A 23 8.66 8.34 16.67
C GLY A 23 8.63 6.81 16.72
N ASN A 24 8.18 6.16 15.65
CA ASN A 24 8.13 4.71 15.53
C ASN A 24 8.76 4.25 14.21
N ILE A 25 9.56 3.19 14.25
CA ILE A 25 10.02 2.45 13.08
C ILE A 25 9.05 1.30 12.82
N TYR A 26 8.45 1.29 11.65
CA TYR A 26 7.49 0.26 11.24
C TYR A 26 8.14 -0.80 10.37
N MET A 27 7.92 -2.05 10.73
CA MET A 27 8.42 -3.23 10.02
C MET A 27 7.30 -4.25 9.87
N THR A 28 7.51 -5.26 9.04
CA THR A 28 6.59 -6.38 8.86
C THR A 28 7.36 -7.69 8.73
N ASN A 29 6.78 -8.78 9.16
CA ASN A 29 7.28 -10.13 8.89
C ASN A 29 6.70 -10.74 7.59
N ASP A 30 5.83 -10.00 6.91
CA ASP A 30 5.22 -10.41 5.63
C ASP A 30 5.85 -9.66 4.46
N TYR A 31 6.56 -10.41 3.61
CA TYR A 31 7.21 -9.89 2.42
C TYR A 31 6.23 -9.17 1.47
N ALA A 32 5.03 -9.73 1.27
CA ALA A 32 4.03 -9.13 0.38
C ALA A 32 3.57 -7.76 0.90
N THR A 33 3.40 -7.64 2.21
CA THR A 33 3.10 -6.36 2.86
C THR A 33 4.23 -5.35 2.63
N ALA A 34 5.50 -5.75 2.81
CA ALA A 34 6.63 -4.85 2.53
C ALA A 34 6.65 -4.38 1.07
N LEU A 35 6.36 -5.30 0.12
CA LEU A 35 6.27 -4.96 -1.31
C LEU A 35 5.18 -3.93 -1.60
N MET A 36 4.00 -4.05 -0.97
CA MET A 36 2.93 -3.07 -1.13
C MET A 36 3.35 -1.67 -0.66
N TYR A 37 4.08 -1.59 0.45
CA TYR A 37 4.61 -0.32 0.95
C TYR A 37 5.70 0.25 0.05
N ALA A 38 6.59 -0.60 -0.48
CA ALA A 38 7.68 -0.18 -1.33
C ALA A 38 7.19 0.36 -2.69
N GLY A 39 6.16 -0.26 -3.25
CA GLY A 39 5.69 0.07 -4.59
C GLY A 39 4.78 1.28 -4.66
N ASN A 40 4.00 1.56 -3.61
CA ASN A 40 3.08 2.70 -3.62
C ASN A 40 2.55 3.07 -2.23
N GLY A 41 2.41 4.36 -1.98
CA GLY A 41 1.83 4.90 -0.75
C GLY A 41 0.31 4.76 -0.61
N PHE A 42 -0.43 4.30 -1.62
CA PHE A 42 -1.88 4.08 -1.55
C PHE A 42 -2.20 2.75 -0.85
N ARG A 43 -2.48 2.81 0.45
CA ARG A 43 -2.57 1.67 1.36
C ARG A 43 -3.98 1.19 1.67
N SER A 44 -5.02 1.77 1.06
CA SER A 44 -6.41 1.56 1.49
C SER A 44 -7.09 0.35 0.86
N TRP A 45 -6.40 -0.42 0.02
CA TRP A 45 -7.01 -1.42 -0.84
C TRP A 45 -6.63 -2.86 -0.52
N GLU A 46 -5.80 -3.02 0.49
CA GLU A 46 -5.32 -4.31 0.96
C GLU A 46 -6.01 -4.71 2.26
N PHE A 47 -6.22 -6.00 2.45
CA PHE A 47 -6.67 -6.58 3.70
C PHE A 47 -6.08 -7.98 3.88
N HIS A 48 -6.02 -8.43 5.12
CA HIS A 48 -5.63 -9.80 5.43
C HIS A 48 -6.87 -10.62 5.78
N GLU A 49 -7.08 -11.70 5.05
CA GLU A 49 -8.09 -12.69 5.40
C GLU A 49 -7.51 -13.60 6.48
N ASP A 50 -8.24 -13.77 7.59
CA ASP A 50 -7.81 -14.56 8.76
C ASP A 50 -6.42 -14.17 9.32
N GLY A 51 -5.97 -12.95 9.04
CA GLY A 51 -4.70 -12.43 9.54
C GLY A 51 -3.44 -12.99 8.86
N ASN A 52 -3.55 -13.87 7.88
CA ASN A 52 -2.41 -14.59 7.32
C ASN A 52 -2.12 -14.31 5.84
N LYS A 53 -3.13 -14.09 5.01
CA LYS A 53 -2.93 -13.88 3.58
C LYS A 53 -3.34 -12.48 3.17
N LEU A 54 -2.42 -11.79 2.47
CA LEU A 54 -2.69 -10.48 1.89
C LEU A 54 -3.62 -10.62 0.68
N TYR A 55 -4.65 -9.78 0.63
CA TYR A 55 -5.53 -9.62 -0.51
C TYR A 55 -5.52 -8.17 -0.98
N ILE A 56 -5.47 -7.98 -2.30
CA ILE A 56 -5.66 -6.71 -2.96
C ILE A 56 -7.05 -6.70 -3.60
N VAL A 57 -7.83 -5.65 -3.39
CA VAL A 57 -9.14 -5.48 -4.02
C VAL A 57 -9.08 -4.31 -4.97
N GLU A 58 -9.16 -4.57 -6.28
CA GLU A 58 -9.25 -3.49 -7.25
C GLU A 58 -10.56 -2.71 -7.08
N ARG A 59 -10.48 -1.42 -7.25
CA ARG A 59 -11.61 -0.48 -7.17
C ARG A 59 -11.87 0.25 -8.48
N CYS A 60 -11.05 -0.02 -9.48
CA CYS A 60 -11.23 0.31 -10.88
C CYS A 60 -10.45 -0.69 -11.71
N GLU A 61 -10.74 -0.72 -13.00
CA GLU A 61 -10.06 -1.59 -13.95
C GLU A 61 -8.54 -1.35 -13.96
N ASP A 62 -7.77 -2.45 -13.93
CA ASP A 62 -6.31 -2.47 -13.93
C ASP A 62 -5.66 -1.66 -12.80
N MET A 63 -6.32 -1.52 -11.64
CA MET A 63 -5.83 -0.70 -10.54
C MET A 63 -4.44 -1.13 -10.08
N VAL A 64 -4.19 -2.43 -9.93
CA VAL A 64 -2.88 -2.95 -9.49
C VAL A 64 -1.80 -2.55 -10.49
N LYS A 65 -2.06 -2.69 -11.79
CA LYS A 65 -1.13 -2.29 -12.85
C LYS A 65 -0.88 -0.79 -12.87
N LYS A 66 -1.93 0.03 -12.72
CA LYS A 66 -1.82 1.49 -12.68
C LYS A 66 -1.00 1.97 -11.48
N LEU A 67 -1.13 1.30 -10.34
CA LEU A 67 -0.44 1.69 -9.11
C LEU A 67 1.01 1.23 -9.04
N TYR A 68 1.31 0.05 -9.57
CA TYR A 68 2.60 -0.63 -9.36
C TYR A 68 3.42 -0.85 -10.63
N GLY A 69 2.81 -0.71 -11.83
CA GLY A 69 3.48 -0.97 -13.11
C GLY A 69 4.66 -0.04 -13.38
N GLY A 70 5.80 -0.61 -13.75
CA GLY A 70 7.05 0.10 -14.04
C GLY A 70 7.69 0.78 -12.82
N ARG A 71 7.23 0.48 -11.60
CA ARG A 71 7.78 1.07 -10.39
C ARG A 71 8.91 0.25 -9.84
N LYS A 72 10.09 0.84 -9.83
CA LYS A 72 11.25 0.29 -9.12
C LYS A 72 11.12 0.56 -7.62
N CYS A 73 11.41 -0.46 -6.82
CA CYS A 73 11.38 -0.36 -5.36
C CYS A 73 12.37 -1.34 -4.73
N TYR A 74 12.49 -1.28 -3.40
CA TYR A 74 13.46 -2.03 -2.64
C TYR A 74 12.81 -2.66 -1.41
N ILE A 75 13.15 -3.92 -1.16
CA ILE A 75 12.82 -4.60 0.07
C ILE A 75 14.10 -4.79 0.87
N TYR A 76 14.10 -4.26 2.07
CA TYR A 76 15.20 -4.38 3.00
C TYR A 76 14.86 -5.41 4.06
N THR A 77 15.87 -6.19 4.47
CA THR A 77 15.79 -7.08 5.63
C THR A 77 16.56 -6.46 6.78
N THR A 78 15.97 -6.44 7.97
CA THR A 78 16.63 -5.93 9.18
C THR A 78 17.62 -6.95 9.72
N GLU A 79 18.55 -6.50 10.57
CA GLU A 79 19.22 -7.38 11.53
C GLU A 79 18.19 -8.04 12.46
N ASP A 80 18.64 -8.93 13.34
CA ASP A 80 17.75 -9.49 14.35
C ASP A 80 17.32 -8.42 15.37
N VAL A 81 15.99 -8.30 15.54
CA VAL A 81 15.35 -7.36 16.47
C VAL A 81 14.58 -8.16 17.51
N GLU A 82 14.80 -7.86 18.79
CA GLU A 82 14.19 -8.58 19.92
C GLU A 82 13.15 -7.75 20.66
N ASP A 83 13.36 -6.43 20.75
CA ASP A 83 12.55 -5.48 21.53
C ASP A 83 11.51 -4.74 20.67
N TYR A 84 10.57 -5.47 20.13
CA TYR A 84 9.50 -4.90 19.31
C TYR A 84 8.13 -5.02 19.97
N GLU A 85 7.25 -4.08 19.65
CA GLU A 85 5.83 -4.15 19.96
C GLU A 85 5.05 -4.59 18.70
N ILE A 86 3.96 -5.35 18.89
CA ILE A 86 3.07 -5.76 17.79
C ILE A 86 1.81 -4.92 17.85
N ILE A 87 1.51 -4.24 16.77
CA ILE A 87 0.24 -3.54 16.59
C ILE A 87 -0.59 -4.19 15.49
N THR A 88 -1.90 -4.28 15.71
CA THR A 88 -2.86 -4.76 14.70
C THR A 88 -3.66 -3.58 14.18
N GLN A 89 -3.51 -3.29 12.90
CA GLN A 89 -4.21 -2.19 12.24
C GLN A 89 -5.61 -2.63 11.80
N LYS A 90 -6.64 -2.08 12.39
CA LYS A 90 -8.04 -2.29 11.94
C LYS A 90 -8.41 -1.24 10.88
N PRO A 91 -9.28 -1.56 9.92
CA PRO A 91 -10.03 -2.82 9.75
C PRO A 91 -9.28 -3.92 8.99
N THR A 92 -8.03 -3.70 8.58
CA THR A 92 -7.28 -4.60 7.69
C THR A 92 -6.73 -5.84 8.37
N ASN A 93 -6.78 -5.92 9.71
CA ASN A 93 -6.15 -6.96 10.55
C ASN A 93 -4.64 -7.14 10.31
N LYS A 94 -4.00 -6.14 9.72
CA LYS A 94 -2.59 -6.13 9.41
C LYS A 94 -1.76 -5.98 10.68
N LYS A 95 -0.76 -6.83 10.82
CA LYS A 95 0.24 -6.72 11.90
C LYS A 95 1.39 -5.85 11.44
N ALA A 96 1.75 -4.86 12.23
CA ALA A 96 3.01 -4.14 12.12
C ALA A 96 3.83 -4.36 13.38
N TYR A 97 5.14 -4.40 13.21
CA TYR A 97 6.12 -4.54 14.28
C TYR A 97 6.79 -3.18 14.42
N ILE A 98 6.79 -2.62 15.60
CA ILE A 98 7.33 -1.29 15.86
C ILE A 98 8.43 -1.32 16.90
N VAL A 99 9.43 -0.46 16.71
CA VAL A 99 10.48 -0.18 17.69
C VAL A 99 10.69 1.34 17.79
N LYS A 100 11.30 1.78 18.90
CA LYS A 100 11.59 3.18 19.20
C LYS A 100 13.08 3.48 19.22
N HIS A 101 13.83 2.81 18.37
CA HIS A 101 15.26 3.01 18.16
C HIS A 101 15.62 2.73 16.70
N ASP A 102 16.79 3.13 16.29
CA ASP A 102 17.32 2.87 14.96
C ASP A 102 17.49 1.37 14.71
N VAL A 103 17.18 0.91 13.49
CA VAL A 103 17.31 -0.50 13.09
C VAL A 103 18.24 -0.62 11.89
N LYS A 104 19.26 -1.45 12.01
CA LYS A 104 20.21 -1.72 10.94
C LYS A 104 19.60 -2.64 9.87
N LEU A 105 19.91 -2.34 8.62
CA LEU A 105 19.53 -3.14 7.47
C LEU A 105 20.72 -3.98 7.00
N VAL A 106 20.49 -5.27 6.76
CA VAL A 106 21.55 -6.25 6.46
C VAL A 106 21.47 -6.79 5.04
N GLU A 107 20.28 -6.78 4.45
CA GLU A 107 20.06 -7.26 3.07
C GLU A 107 19.17 -6.29 2.31
N LYS A 108 19.35 -6.24 0.98
CA LYS A 108 18.51 -5.46 0.07
C LYS A 108 18.18 -6.29 -1.16
N GLU A 109 16.91 -6.41 -1.47
CA GLU A 109 16.41 -6.88 -2.75
C GLU A 109 15.97 -5.67 -3.60
N THR A 110 16.44 -5.62 -4.84
CA THR A 110 15.99 -4.63 -5.84
C THR A 110 14.89 -5.23 -6.69
N ILE A 111 13.78 -4.55 -6.82
CA ILE A 111 12.62 -4.95 -7.63
C ILE A 111 12.45 -3.89 -8.71
N ASP A 112 12.73 -4.26 -9.97
CA ASP A 112 12.68 -3.32 -11.09
C ASP A 112 11.24 -2.97 -11.51
N ASP A 113 10.29 -3.89 -11.30
CA ASP A 113 8.86 -3.65 -11.54
C ASP A 113 8.02 -4.30 -10.45
N ALA A 114 7.46 -3.47 -9.58
CA ALA A 114 6.64 -3.91 -8.46
C ALA A 114 5.38 -4.67 -8.91
N TYR A 115 4.77 -4.31 -10.06
CA TYR A 115 3.61 -5.02 -10.59
C TYR A 115 3.96 -6.44 -11.00
N GLN A 116 5.08 -6.65 -11.71
CA GLN A 116 5.52 -7.99 -12.11
C GLN A 116 5.79 -8.86 -10.88
N LYS A 117 6.41 -8.30 -9.84
CA LYS A 117 6.65 -9.02 -8.59
C LYS A 117 5.35 -9.38 -7.85
N ILE A 118 4.37 -8.48 -7.84
CA ILE A 118 3.03 -8.74 -7.30
C ILE A 118 2.35 -9.90 -8.06
N MET A 119 2.41 -9.89 -9.39
CA MET A 119 1.82 -10.93 -10.22
C MET A 119 2.52 -12.27 -10.05
N GLU A 120 3.84 -12.28 -9.82
CA GLU A 120 4.59 -13.48 -9.45
C GLU A 120 4.07 -14.06 -8.13
N LEU A 121 3.95 -13.25 -7.07
CA LEU A 121 3.42 -13.69 -5.78
C LEU A 121 1.97 -14.18 -5.89
N TYR A 122 1.16 -13.55 -6.72
CA TYR A 122 -0.21 -13.98 -7.00
C TYR A 122 -0.23 -15.36 -7.68
N SER A 123 0.58 -15.58 -8.72
CA SER A 123 0.67 -16.86 -9.41
C SER A 123 1.15 -18.01 -8.51
N GLN A 124 1.98 -17.70 -7.51
CA GLN A 124 2.44 -18.62 -6.47
C GLN A 124 1.41 -18.85 -5.35
N GLY A 125 0.25 -18.19 -5.40
CA GLY A 125 -0.78 -18.27 -4.36
C GLY A 125 -0.40 -17.59 -3.03
N LYS A 126 0.70 -16.83 -2.98
CA LYS A 126 1.16 -16.13 -1.77
C LYS A 126 0.30 -14.91 -1.41
N ILE A 127 -0.29 -14.28 -2.41
CA ILE A 127 -1.27 -13.21 -2.25
C ILE A 127 -2.54 -13.53 -3.03
N GLY A 128 -3.64 -12.86 -2.69
CA GLY A 128 -4.87 -12.88 -3.47
C GLY A 128 -5.09 -11.54 -4.17
N ILE A 129 -5.66 -11.57 -5.38
CA ILE A 129 -6.12 -10.36 -6.06
C ILE A 129 -7.57 -10.57 -6.46
N ARG A 130 -8.43 -9.64 -6.06
CA ARG A 130 -9.81 -9.57 -6.54
C ARG A 130 -9.85 -8.53 -7.65
N PHE A 131 -9.73 -9.01 -8.89
CA PHE A 131 -9.72 -8.14 -10.07
C PHE A 131 -11.06 -7.48 -10.28
N TRP A 132 -11.04 -6.21 -10.68
CA TRP A 132 -12.24 -5.43 -10.98
C TRP A 132 -13.14 -6.12 -12.00
N LYS A 133 -12.56 -6.59 -13.10
CA LYS A 133 -13.27 -7.26 -14.19
C LYS A 133 -14.03 -8.53 -13.77
N ASP A 134 -13.59 -9.20 -12.70
CA ASP A 134 -14.17 -10.46 -12.21
C ASP A 134 -15.23 -10.21 -11.12
N MET A 135 -15.45 -8.96 -10.73
CA MET A 135 -16.44 -8.61 -9.70
C MET A 135 -17.86 -8.50 -10.28
N PRO A 136 -18.89 -8.95 -9.53
CA PRO A 136 -20.27 -8.67 -9.88
C PRO A 136 -20.53 -7.17 -10.01
N LYS A 137 -21.38 -6.78 -10.98
CA LYS A 137 -21.69 -5.37 -11.27
C LYS A 137 -22.15 -4.60 -10.04
N GLU A 138 -23.03 -5.18 -9.24
CA GLU A 138 -23.52 -4.57 -8.00
C GLU A 138 -22.36 -4.22 -7.02
N ARG A 139 -21.31 -5.05 -6.99
CA ARG A 139 -20.15 -4.79 -6.15
C ARG A 139 -19.30 -3.65 -6.72
N GLN A 140 -19.10 -3.64 -8.04
CA GLN A 140 -18.41 -2.54 -8.73
C GLN A 140 -19.11 -1.22 -8.46
N ASP A 141 -20.46 -1.17 -8.59
CA ASP A 141 -21.25 0.04 -8.36
C ASP A 141 -21.16 0.53 -6.92
N ARG A 142 -21.21 -0.38 -5.92
CA ARG A 142 -20.98 -0.04 -4.51
C ARG A 142 -19.59 0.53 -4.26
N LEU A 143 -18.56 -0.07 -4.84
CA LEU A 143 -17.19 0.41 -4.69
C LEU A 143 -17.02 1.78 -5.36
N THR A 144 -17.57 1.96 -6.56
CA THR A 144 -17.57 3.26 -7.26
C THR A 144 -18.23 4.36 -6.43
N LYS A 145 -19.43 4.07 -5.88
CA LYS A 145 -20.13 4.98 -4.99
C LYS A 145 -19.30 5.36 -3.76
N SER A 146 -18.73 4.36 -3.09
CA SER A 146 -17.87 4.58 -1.91
C SER A 146 -16.65 5.45 -2.24
N ILE A 147 -16.04 5.27 -3.42
CA ILE A 147 -14.91 6.09 -3.87
C ILE A 147 -15.35 7.52 -4.12
N LYS A 148 -16.49 7.75 -4.81
CA LYS A 148 -17.03 9.07 -5.05
C LYS A 148 -17.33 9.82 -3.75
N GLU A 149 -17.95 9.15 -2.79
CA GLU A 149 -18.25 9.72 -1.48
C GLU A 149 -16.96 10.08 -0.70
N HIS A 150 -15.94 9.21 -0.78
CA HIS A 150 -14.69 9.39 -0.04
C HIS A 150 -13.74 10.43 -0.65
N PHE A 151 -13.72 10.57 -1.97
CA PHE A 151 -12.83 11.43 -2.73
C PHE A 151 -13.56 12.57 -3.45
N ASN A 152 -14.70 13.00 -2.93
CA ASN A 152 -15.28 14.19 -3.49
C ASN A 152 -14.38 15.41 -3.19
N ARG A 153 -14.28 16.34 -4.15
CA ARG A 153 -13.33 17.47 -4.11
C ARG A 153 -13.53 18.32 -2.86
N GLU A 154 -14.77 18.60 -2.51
CA GLU A 154 -15.12 19.45 -1.37
C GLU A 154 -14.63 18.86 -0.05
N THR A 155 -14.84 17.57 0.19
CA THR A 155 -14.34 16.84 1.37
C THR A 155 -12.81 16.81 1.39
N MET A 156 -12.18 16.62 0.23
CA MET A 156 -10.73 16.53 0.11
C MET A 156 -10.04 17.86 0.41
N GLU A 157 -10.57 18.96 -0.10
CA GLU A 157 -10.03 20.31 0.12
C GLU A 157 -10.29 20.81 1.53
N LYS A 158 -11.52 20.66 2.06
CA LYS A 158 -11.93 21.22 3.36
C LYS A 158 -11.49 20.38 4.56
N GLU A 159 -11.61 19.06 4.47
CA GLU A 159 -11.39 18.18 5.62
C GLU A 159 -10.00 17.54 5.66
N ARG A 160 -9.35 17.35 4.51
CA ARG A 160 -8.10 16.59 4.40
C ARG A 160 -6.91 17.40 3.94
N HIS A 161 -7.08 18.65 3.56
CA HIS A 161 -6.01 19.53 3.06
C HIS A 161 -5.13 18.88 1.99
N ILE A 162 -5.73 18.10 1.10
CA ILE A 162 -5.02 17.38 0.05
C ILE A 162 -4.62 18.37 -1.05
N SER A 163 -3.36 18.32 -1.46
CA SER A 163 -2.86 19.16 -2.55
C SER A 163 -3.56 18.82 -3.88
N GLU A 164 -3.65 19.81 -4.77
CA GLU A 164 -4.22 19.63 -6.12
C GLU A 164 -3.47 18.53 -6.90
N GLU A 165 -2.17 18.41 -6.74
CA GLU A 165 -1.37 17.35 -7.36
C GLU A 165 -1.81 15.95 -6.89
N THR A 166 -2.03 15.80 -5.59
CA THR A 166 -2.53 14.56 -5.01
C THR A 166 -3.94 14.24 -5.52
N TYR A 167 -4.83 15.24 -5.59
CA TYR A 167 -6.17 15.08 -6.15
C TYR A 167 -6.12 14.63 -7.62
N ASN A 168 -5.32 15.29 -8.45
CA ASN A 168 -5.14 14.92 -9.85
C ASN A 168 -4.61 13.50 -10.03
N SER A 169 -3.75 13.03 -9.13
CA SER A 169 -3.27 11.64 -9.13
C SER A 169 -4.38 10.64 -8.80
N ILE A 170 -5.29 11.00 -7.89
CA ILE A 170 -6.47 10.21 -7.56
C ILE A 170 -7.45 10.15 -8.74
N VAL A 171 -7.70 11.28 -9.41
CA VAL A 171 -8.57 11.34 -10.60
C VAL A 171 -8.00 10.52 -11.75
N LYS A 172 -6.69 10.51 -11.95
CA LYS A 172 -6.05 9.62 -12.94
C LYS A 172 -6.31 8.14 -12.65
N LEU A 173 -6.32 7.76 -11.39
CA LEU A 173 -6.62 6.39 -10.98
C LEU A 173 -8.10 6.05 -11.13
N PHE A 174 -8.98 7.01 -10.79
CA PHE A 174 -10.44 6.90 -10.82
C PHE A 174 -11.05 7.94 -11.77
N PRO A 175 -11.01 7.71 -13.09
CA PRO A 175 -11.46 8.72 -14.08
C PRO A 175 -12.92 9.13 -13.93
N TYR A 176 -13.76 8.28 -13.33
CA TYR A 176 -15.17 8.60 -13.07
C TYR A 176 -15.37 9.71 -12.02
N LEU A 177 -14.35 10.10 -11.27
CA LEU A 177 -14.40 11.26 -10.37
C LEU A 177 -14.43 12.58 -11.14
N ALA A 178 -13.78 12.64 -12.32
CA ALA A 178 -13.77 13.83 -13.17
C ALA A 178 -15.09 14.06 -13.91
N LEU A 179 -15.93 13.05 -14.07
CA LEU A 179 -17.20 13.15 -14.78
C LEU A 179 -18.25 13.93 -14.01
N ASP A 180 -18.23 13.82 -12.68
CA ASP A 180 -19.20 14.51 -11.79
C ASP A 180 -18.93 16.03 -11.69
N GLU A 181 -17.76 16.52 -12.11
CA GLU A 181 -17.43 17.96 -12.10
C GLU A 181 -17.93 18.71 -13.34
N LYS A 182 -18.28 18.00 -14.43
CA LYS A 182 -18.78 18.61 -15.66
C LYS A 182 -20.30 18.84 -15.67
N ASP A 183 -21.00 18.23 -14.72
CA ASP A 183 -22.46 18.32 -14.61
C ASP A 183 -22.92 19.33 -13.52
N LYS A 184 -21.98 20.11 -12.97
CA LYS A 184 -22.26 21.24 -12.06
C LYS A 184 -21.93 22.57 -12.68
#